data_a33aea473cb7bee555c82d0d9b09c37d
#
_entry.id   a33aea473cb7bee555c82d0d9b09c37d
#
_cell.length_a   1.000
_cell.length_b   1.000
_cell.length_c   1.000
_cell.angle_alpha   90.00
_cell.angle_beta   90.00
_cell.angle_gamma   90.00
#
_symmetry.space_group_name_H-M   'P 1'
#
loop_
_entity.id
_entity.type
_entity.pdbx_description
1 polymer ?
#
loop_
_entity_poly.entity_id
_entity_poly.type
_entity_poly.pdbx_seq_one_letter_code
_entity_poly.pdbx_strand_id
1 'polypeptide(L)'
;MNDVIDPDGFRTNVGIILMRGEGEVFLGRRTGGRGWQFPQGGVRVGEKLEDAVYRELHEEIGVSRTDVELLGRTSRWLRYRLPSRYIRRNQRPVCIGQKQRWFLLRLKRAEVEFDFGQTDEPEFDQWRWASYWEPVKEVIYFKRLVYTRALLELATSAFPQGQPDFPQWWEAVTARPKAQTAAAPIE
;
A
#
# COMPACT_ATOMS: atom_id res chain seq x y z
N MET A 1 -9.90 -18.56 0.24
CA MET A 1 -9.48 -17.16 -0.12
C MET A 1 -10.18 -16.80 -1.43
N ASN A 2 -11.22 -15.93 -1.39
CA ASN A 2 -12.05 -15.58 -2.58
C ASN A 2 -11.62 -14.23 -3.17
N ASP A 3 -10.33 -14.09 -3.46
CA ASP A 3 -9.79 -12.87 -4.04
C ASP A 3 -10.25 -12.68 -5.49
N VAL A 4 -10.62 -11.45 -5.82
CA VAL A 4 -11.00 -11.10 -7.20
C VAL A 4 -9.74 -10.87 -8.02
N ILE A 5 -9.45 -11.78 -8.95
CA ILE A 5 -8.45 -11.58 -10.01
C ILE A 5 -9.19 -11.25 -11.29
N ASP A 6 -8.87 -10.10 -11.90
CA ASP A 6 -9.52 -9.65 -13.13
C ASP A 6 -9.03 -10.41 -14.37
N PRO A 7 -9.71 -10.25 -15.52
CA PRO A 7 -9.30 -10.91 -16.77
C PRO A 7 -7.88 -10.58 -17.23
N ASP A 8 -7.34 -9.42 -16.82
CA ASP A 8 -5.96 -9.01 -17.12
C ASP A 8 -4.93 -9.68 -16.19
N GLY A 9 -5.39 -10.50 -15.19
CA GLY A 9 -4.55 -11.21 -14.25
C GLY A 9 -4.14 -10.38 -13.02
N PHE A 10 -4.79 -9.24 -12.74
CA PHE A 10 -4.50 -8.43 -11.56
C PHE A 10 -5.46 -8.74 -10.41
N ARG A 11 -4.90 -9.01 -9.23
CA ARG A 11 -5.68 -9.13 -8.00
C ARG A 11 -6.17 -7.76 -7.56
N THR A 12 -7.46 -7.65 -7.28
CA THR A 12 -8.09 -6.43 -6.79
C THR A 12 -7.81 -6.24 -5.31
N ASN A 13 -7.20 -5.11 -4.94
CA ASN A 13 -6.79 -4.81 -3.58
C ASN A 13 -7.19 -3.40 -3.14
N VAL A 14 -7.22 -3.19 -1.83
CA VAL A 14 -7.19 -1.89 -1.19
C VAL A 14 -5.84 -1.69 -0.52
N GLY A 15 -5.32 -0.45 -0.55
CA GLY A 15 -4.16 -0.03 0.23
C GLY A 15 -4.59 1.05 1.21
N ILE A 16 -4.01 1.06 2.41
CA ILE A 16 -4.45 1.90 3.51
C ILE A 16 -3.27 2.76 4.00
N ILE A 17 -3.39 4.08 3.86
CA ILE A 17 -2.48 5.03 4.48
C ILE A 17 -3.16 5.48 5.78
N LEU A 18 -2.71 4.95 6.91
CA LEU A 18 -3.19 5.36 8.22
C LEU A 18 -2.26 6.43 8.77
N MET A 19 -2.79 7.63 9.02
CA MET A 19 -2.01 8.72 9.59
C MET A 19 -2.49 9.12 10.98
N ARG A 20 -1.57 9.72 11.75
CA ARG A 20 -1.85 10.42 13.00
C ARG A 20 -1.26 11.83 12.97
N GLY A 21 -1.80 12.70 13.83
CA GLY A 21 -1.28 14.06 13.96
C GLY A 21 -1.18 14.79 12.62
N GLU A 22 -0.08 15.49 12.43
CA GLU A 22 0.16 16.38 11.29
C GLU A 22 1.07 15.75 10.21
N GLY A 23 1.09 14.42 10.06
CA GLY A 23 1.79 13.85 8.91
C GLY A 23 2.58 12.57 9.15
N GLU A 24 2.51 11.97 10.33
CA GLU A 24 3.09 10.66 10.54
C GLU A 24 2.13 9.57 10.02
N VAL A 25 2.69 8.59 9.33
CA VAL A 25 1.96 7.45 8.76
C VAL A 25 2.43 6.14 9.37
N PHE A 26 1.48 5.24 9.61
CA PHE A 26 1.76 3.88 10.08
C PHE A 26 2.54 3.10 9.02
N LEU A 27 3.58 2.41 9.45
CA LEU A 27 4.34 1.51 8.62
C LEU A 27 4.58 0.19 9.36
N GLY A 28 4.08 -0.91 8.81
CA GLY A 28 4.24 -2.25 9.36
C GLY A 28 5.42 -2.99 8.73
N ARG A 29 6.20 -3.70 9.55
CA ARG A 29 7.23 -4.63 9.07
C ARG A 29 6.60 -5.99 8.82
N ARG A 30 6.72 -6.48 7.60
CA ARG A 30 6.19 -7.79 7.24
C ARG A 30 6.86 -8.91 8.03
N THR A 31 6.05 -9.82 8.53
CA THR A 31 6.50 -11.02 9.25
C THR A 31 7.61 -11.75 8.50
N GLY A 32 8.67 -12.11 9.22
CA GLY A 32 9.86 -12.74 8.64
C GLY A 32 10.82 -11.75 7.98
N GLY A 33 10.79 -10.46 8.32
CA GLY A 33 11.76 -9.45 7.88
C GLY A 33 11.67 -9.06 6.41
N ARG A 34 10.49 -9.21 5.79
CA ARG A 34 10.27 -8.99 4.35
C ARG A 34 10.08 -7.53 3.93
N GLY A 35 10.56 -6.58 4.72
CA GLY A 35 10.48 -5.14 4.44
C GLY A 35 9.25 -4.48 5.06
N TRP A 36 9.16 -3.17 4.88
CA TRP A 36 8.11 -2.32 5.42
C TRP A 36 7.03 -2.03 4.40
N GLN A 37 5.78 -1.97 4.83
CA GLN A 37 4.67 -1.60 3.96
C GLN A 37 3.49 -1.03 4.74
N PHE A 38 2.59 -0.38 4.00
CA PHE A 38 1.26 -0.02 4.48
C PHE A 38 0.36 -1.24 4.61
N PRO A 39 -0.66 -1.22 5.50
CA PRO A 39 -1.74 -2.20 5.50
C PRO A 39 -2.43 -2.26 4.14
N GLN A 40 -2.72 -3.46 3.67
CA GLN A 40 -3.33 -3.68 2.35
C GLN A 40 -3.87 -5.10 2.22
N GLY A 41 -5.00 -5.27 1.55
CA GLY A 41 -5.49 -6.61 1.30
C GLY A 41 -6.45 -6.75 0.13
N GLY A 42 -6.87 -7.99 -0.11
CA GLY A 42 -7.72 -8.34 -1.23
C GLY A 42 -9.17 -7.95 -1.02
N VAL A 43 -9.82 -7.52 -2.09
CA VAL A 43 -11.27 -7.29 -2.11
C VAL A 43 -11.97 -8.61 -2.39
N ARG A 44 -12.93 -9.00 -1.56
CA ARG A 44 -13.72 -10.23 -1.71
C ARG A 44 -14.80 -10.05 -2.78
N VAL A 45 -15.27 -11.14 -3.35
CA VAL A 45 -16.38 -11.10 -4.33
C VAL A 45 -17.62 -10.45 -3.68
N GLY A 46 -18.17 -9.42 -4.33
CA GLY A 46 -19.33 -8.67 -3.84
C GLY A 46 -19.05 -7.67 -2.71
N GLU A 47 -17.81 -7.58 -2.22
CA GLU A 47 -17.42 -6.65 -1.16
C GLU A 47 -17.26 -5.23 -1.70
N LYS A 48 -17.77 -4.23 -0.97
CA LYS A 48 -17.50 -2.83 -1.27
C LYS A 48 -16.06 -2.48 -0.87
N LEU A 49 -15.41 -1.57 -1.63
CA LEU A 49 -14.03 -1.19 -1.35
C LEU A 49 -13.82 -0.64 0.07
N GLU A 50 -14.76 0.17 0.55
CA GLU A 50 -14.67 0.73 1.89
C GLU A 50 -14.81 -0.33 2.98
N ASP A 51 -15.67 -1.34 2.78
CA ASP A 51 -15.81 -2.45 3.72
C ASP A 51 -14.52 -3.29 3.75
N ALA A 52 -13.89 -3.52 2.58
CA ALA A 52 -12.58 -4.16 2.49
C ALA A 52 -11.49 -3.38 3.25
N VAL A 53 -11.49 -2.04 3.15
CA VAL A 53 -10.54 -1.17 3.90
C VAL A 53 -10.66 -1.40 5.40
N TYR A 54 -11.87 -1.32 5.95
CA TYR A 54 -12.06 -1.45 7.39
C TYR A 54 -11.83 -2.88 7.89
N ARG A 55 -12.16 -3.89 7.07
CA ARG A 55 -11.86 -5.28 7.37
C ARG A 55 -10.35 -5.53 7.43
N GLU A 56 -9.60 -5.12 6.39
CA GLU A 56 -8.14 -5.29 6.34
C GLU A 56 -7.44 -4.48 7.45
N LEU A 57 -7.92 -3.27 7.74
CA LEU A 57 -7.41 -2.46 8.84
C LEU A 57 -7.55 -3.19 10.19
N HIS A 58 -8.69 -3.83 10.43
CA HIS A 58 -8.92 -4.60 11.63
C HIS A 58 -8.14 -5.91 11.64
N GLU A 59 -8.18 -6.68 10.54
CA GLU A 59 -7.50 -7.98 10.42
C GLU A 59 -5.96 -7.84 10.57
N GLU A 60 -5.35 -6.80 9.99
CA GLU A 60 -3.89 -6.65 9.98
C GLU A 60 -3.33 -5.91 11.20
N ILE A 61 -4.06 -4.95 11.78
CA ILE A 61 -3.53 -4.09 12.84
C ILE A 61 -4.50 -3.81 14.02
N GLY A 62 -5.66 -4.46 14.07
CA GLY A 62 -6.61 -4.37 15.19
C GLY A 62 -7.39 -3.06 15.28
N VAL A 63 -7.25 -2.14 14.32
CA VAL A 63 -7.89 -0.82 14.36
C VAL A 63 -9.31 -0.89 13.82
N SER A 64 -10.27 -0.38 14.58
CA SER A 64 -11.69 -0.40 14.23
C SER A 64 -12.10 0.80 13.37
N ARG A 65 -13.19 0.65 12.61
CA ARG A 65 -13.79 1.74 11.82
C ARG A 65 -14.12 2.98 12.67
N THR A 66 -14.49 2.79 13.92
CA THR A 66 -14.81 3.88 14.85
C THR A 66 -13.62 4.72 15.25
N ASP A 67 -12.40 4.16 15.18
CA ASP A 67 -11.16 4.80 15.60
C ASP A 67 -10.56 5.71 14.52
N VAL A 68 -11.09 5.65 13.30
CA VAL A 68 -10.56 6.36 12.15
C VAL A 68 -11.58 7.23 11.43
N GLU A 69 -11.09 8.23 10.72
CA GLU A 69 -11.82 9.07 9.78
C GLU A 69 -11.26 8.85 8.37
N LEU A 70 -12.13 8.67 7.38
CA LEU A 70 -11.76 8.62 5.97
C LEU A 70 -11.56 10.03 5.43
N LEU A 71 -10.34 10.37 5.04
CA LEU A 71 -9.97 11.68 4.48
C LEU A 71 -10.04 11.73 2.96
N GLY A 72 -9.75 10.59 2.30
CA GLY A 72 -9.74 10.55 0.84
C GLY A 72 -9.40 9.19 0.28
N ARG A 73 -9.55 9.08 -1.03
CA ARG A 73 -9.16 7.90 -1.79
C ARG A 73 -8.64 8.29 -3.16
N THR A 74 -7.77 7.46 -3.75
CA THR A 74 -7.30 7.70 -5.11
C THR A 74 -8.44 7.66 -6.11
N SER A 75 -8.40 8.52 -7.14
CA SER A 75 -9.42 8.62 -8.19
C SER A 75 -9.42 7.42 -9.12
N ARG A 76 -8.25 6.79 -9.31
CA ARG A 76 -8.03 5.69 -10.23
C ARG A 76 -7.43 4.48 -9.54
N TRP A 77 -7.53 3.31 -10.21
CA TRP A 77 -6.80 2.11 -9.85
C TRP A 77 -5.32 2.27 -10.18
N LEU A 78 -4.45 2.06 -9.18
CA LEU A 78 -3.01 2.01 -9.37
C LEU A 78 -2.57 0.55 -9.51
N ARG A 79 -1.72 0.26 -10.50
CA ARG A 79 -1.31 -1.11 -10.83
C ARG A 79 0.19 -1.28 -10.73
N TYR A 80 0.61 -2.45 -10.25
CA TYR A 80 1.99 -2.91 -10.40
C TYR A 80 2.01 -4.38 -10.82
N ARG A 81 3.09 -4.78 -11.50
CA ARG A 81 3.33 -6.16 -11.87
C ARG A 81 4.30 -6.81 -10.90
N LEU A 82 4.06 -8.09 -10.60
CA LEU A 82 5.00 -8.90 -9.84
C LEU A 82 6.18 -9.27 -10.73
N PRO A 83 7.43 -9.17 -10.25
CA PRO A 83 8.55 -9.82 -10.90
C PRO A 83 8.31 -11.32 -11.05
N SER A 84 8.82 -11.93 -12.12
CA SER A 84 8.52 -13.32 -12.49
C SER A 84 8.73 -14.33 -11.36
N ARG A 85 9.73 -14.10 -10.50
CA ARG A 85 10.03 -14.94 -9.33
C ARG A 85 8.95 -14.94 -8.24
N TYR A 86 8.05 -13.95 -8.23
CA TYR A 86 6.93 -13.85 -7.27
C TYR A 86 5.60 -14.34 -7.85
N ILE A 87 5.55 -14.70 -9.14
CA ILE A 87 4.35 -15.21 -9.79
C ILE A 87 4.20 -16.69 -9.50
N ARG A 88 3.13 -17.06 -8.78
CA ARG A 88 2.77 -18.45 -8.48
C ARG A 88 2.05 -19.06 -9.68
N ARG A 89 2.82 -19.68 -10.59
CA ARG A 89 2.29 -20.22 -11.87
C ARG A 89 1.45 -21.49 -11.73
N ASN A 90 1.51 -22.16 -10.57
CA ASN A 90 0.72 -23.34 -10.23
C ASN A 90 -0.68 -23.03 -9.67
N GLN A 91 -1.01 -21.76 -9.44
CA GLN A 91 -2.34 -21.33 -9.00
C GLN A 91 -3.19 -20.90 -10.18
N ARG A 92 -4.51 -21.08 -10.09
CA ARG A 92 -5.49 -20.64 -11.09
C ARG A 92 -6.61 -19.84 -10.40
N PRO A 93 -6.97 -18.66 -10.93
CA PRO A 93 -6.29 -17.92 -12.00
C PRO A 93 -4.87 -17.45 -11.58
N VAL A 94 -3.97 -17.28 -12.55
CA VAL A 94 -2.61 -16.80 -12.30
C VAL A 94 -2.65 -15.31 -11.98
N CYS A 95 -2.14 -14.93 -10.80
CA CYS A 95 -1.99 -13.52 -10.42
C CYS A 95 -0.63 -12.99 -10.91
N ILE A 96 -0.65 -12.02 -11.82
CA ILE A 96 0.57 -11.39 -12.39
C ILE A 96 0.89 -10.03 -11.75
N GLY A 97 0.01 -9.52 -10.89
CA GLY A 97 0.16 -8.21 -10.25
C GLY A 97 -1.05 -7.84 -9.40
N GLN A 98 -1.04 -6.64 -8.93
CA GLN A 98 -2.17 -6.11 -8.17
C GLN A 98 -2.65 -4.79 -8.77
N LYS A 99 -3.95 -4.55 -8.73
CA LYS A 99 -4.58 -3.25 -8.93
C LYS A 99 -5.16 -2.79 -7.59
N GLN A 100 -4.80 -1.59 -7.19
CA GLN A 100 -5.09 -1.09 -5.85
C GLN A 100 -5.84 0.23 -5.91
N ARG A 101 -6.87 0.38 -5.07
CA ARG A 101 -7.43 1.67 -4.67
C ARG A 101 -6.86 2.01 -3.30
N TRP A 102 -6.32 3.21 -3.16
CA TRP A 102 -5.70 3.66 -1.93
C TRP A 102 -6.63 4.57 -1.16
N PHE A 103 -6.65 4.40 0.14
CA PHE A 103 -7.48 5.14 1.08
C PHE A 103 -6.60 5.79 2.13
N LEU A 104 -6.86 7.06 2.40
CA LEU A 104 -6.22 7.81 3.45
C LEU A 104 -7.16 7.89 4.64
N LEU A 105 -6.72 7.35 5.76
CA LEU A 105 -7.43 7.36 7.03
C LEU A 105 -6.63 8.15 8.06
N ARG A 106 -7.31 8.84 8.96
CA ARG A 106 -6.70 9.51 10.12
C ARG A 106 -7.22 8.90 11.40
N LEU A 107 -6.32 8.62 12.35
CA LEU A 107 -6.71 8.25 13.70
C LEU A 107 -7.43 9.44 14.38
N LYS A 108 -8.57 9.15 14.99
CA LYS A 108 -9.34 10.14 15.77
C LYS A 108 -8.73 10.39 17.14
N ARG A 109 -7.89 9.46 17.65
CA ARG A 109 -7.20 9.54 18.92
C ARG A 109 -5.70 9.41 18.69
N ALA A 110 -4.90 10.09 19.49
CA ALA A 110 -3.45 10.05 19.38
C ALA A 110 -2.86 8.67 19.76
N GLU A 111 -3.51 7.98 20.67
CA GLU A 111 -3.09 6.67 21.17
C GLU A 111 -4.13 5.61 20.80
N VAL A 112 -3.70 4.66 19.98
CA VAL A 112 -4.42 3.44 19.63
C VAL A 112 -3.44 2.29 19.81
N GLU A 113 -3.87 1.24 20.53
CA GLU A 113 -3.13 -0.01 20.60
C GLU A 113 -3.29 -0.77 19.30
N PHE A 114 -2.17 -1.17 18.71
CA PHE A 114 -2.18 -2.04 17.53
C PHE A 114 -2.10 -3.49 17.98
N ASP A 115 -2.98 -4.31 17.41
CA ASP A 115 -3.03 -5.75 17.67
C ASP A 115 -2.87 -6.51 16.35
N PHE A 116 -1.78 -7.24 16.23
CA PHE A 116 -1.46 -8.08 15.05
C PHE A 116 -1.96 -9.51 15.20
N GLY A 117 -2.56 -9.86 16.35
CA GLY A 117 -3.05 -11.18 16.66
C GLY A 117 -4.48 -11.47 16.17
N GLN A 118 -5.06 -10.62 15.31
CA GLN A 118 -6.43 -10.79 14.82
C GLN A 118 -6.57 -11.95 13.82
N THR A 119 -5.46 -12.48 13.30
CA THR A 119 -5.42 -13.62 12.37
C THR A 119 -4.37 -14.63 12.79
N ASP A 120 -4.54 -15.90 12.40
CA ASP A 120 -3.58 -16.98 12.69
C ASP A 120 -2.21 -16.77 12.00
N GLU A 121 -2.18 -15.99 10.92
CA GLU A 121 -0.96 -15.64 10.17
C GLU A 121 -0.82 -14.12 10.12
N PRO A 122 -0.25 -13.47 11.16
CA PRO A 122 -0.06 -12.02 11.19
C PRO A 122 0.77 -11.50 10.00
N GLU A 123 0.27 -10.48 9.31
CA GLU A 123 1.02 -9.85 8.21
C GLU A 123 2.23 -9.08 8.72
N PHE A 124 2.14 -8.49 9.93
CA PHE A 124 3.17 -7.68 10.55
C PHE A 124 3.67 -8.28 11.87
N ASP A 125 4.97 -8.10 12.15
CA ASP A 125 5.61 -8.45 13.41
C ASP A 125 6.18 -7.23 14.17
N GLN A 126 6.27 -6.08 13.51
CA GLN A 126 6.66 -4.80 14.08
C GLN A 126 5.95 -3.67 13.35
N TRP A 127 5.94 -2.50 13.99
CA TRP A 127 5.42 -1.29 13.38
C TRP A 127 6.18 -0.05 13.87
N ARG A 128 6.04 1.05 13.14
CA ARG A 128 6.50 2.37 13.52
C ARG A 128 5.71 3.46 12.83
N TRP A 129 5.78 4.65 13.37
CA TRP A 129 5.40 5.85 12.65
C TRP A 129 6.55 6.30 11.77
N ALA A 130 6.23 6.78 10.60
CA ALA A 130 7.19 7.27 9.61
C ALA A 130 6.71 8.63 9.08
N SER A 131 7.63 9.46 8.59
CA SER A 131 7.24 10.67 7.88
C SER A 131 6.49 10.33 6.58
N TYR A 132 5.60 11.21 6.13
CA TYR A 132 4.65 10.95 5.05
C TYR A 132 5.27 10.36 3.78
N TRP A 133 6.45 10.84 3.36
CA TRP A 133 7.11 10.37 2.14
C TRP A 133 7.97 9.12 2.33
N GLU A 134 8.37 8.82 3.55
CA GLU A 134 9.34 7.76 3.85
C GLU A 134 8.93 6.36 3.36
N PRO A 135 7.65 5.95 3.37
CA PRO A 135 7.22 4.64 2.87
C PRO A 135 7.62 4.34 1.42
N VAL A 136 7.81 5.37 0.58
CA VAL A 136 8.29 5.19 -0.81
C VAL A 136 9.69 4.58 -0.85
N LYS A 137 10.56 4.96 0.10
CA LYS A 137 11.92 4.42 0.21
C LYS A 137 11.93 3.01 0.80
N GLU A 138 11.07 2.77 1.79
CA GLU A 138 11.07 1.55 2.61
C GLU A 138 10.39 0.36 1.92
N VAL A 139 9.41 0.62 1.06
CA VAL A 139 8.68 -0.46 0.39
C VAL A 139 9.54 -1.18 -0.65
N ILE A 140 9.24 -2.45 -0.88
CA ILE A 140 9.89 -3.25 -1.93
C ILE A 140 9.80 -2.55 -3.29
N TYR A 141 10.91 -2.55 -4.03
CA TYR A 141 11.15 -1.73 -5.22
C TYR A 141 10.02 -1.74 -6.27
N PHE A 142 9.39 -2.89 -6.53
CA PHE A 142 8.35 -2.98 -7.55
C PHE A 142 6.99 -2.35 -7.14
N LYS A 143 6.80 -2.03 -5.86
CA LYS A 143 5.66 -1.28 -5.33
C LYS A 143 5.91 0.23 -5.25
N ARG A 144 7.14 0.71 -5.38
CA ARG A 144 7.49 2.13 -5.20
C ARG A 144 6.63 3.08 -6.02
N LEU A 145 6.40 2.75 -7.29
CA LEU A 145 5.62 3.62 -8.18
C LEU A 145 4.17 3.80 -7.71
N VAL A 146 3.51 2.75 -7.22
CA VAL A 146 2.13 2.86 -6.73
C VAL A 146 2.09 3.60 -5.40
N TYR A 147 3.08 3.43 -4.51
CA TYR A 147 3.22 4.22 -3.28
C TYR A 147 3.44 5.70 -3.59
N THR A 148 4.37 6.02 -4.48
CA THR A 148 4.62 7.40 -4.93
C THR A 148 3.34 8.05 -5.44
N ARG A 149 2.61 7.39 -6.33
CA ARG A 149 1.38 7.93 -6.92
C ARG A 149 0.26 8.09 -5.89
N ALA A 150 0.09 7.11 -5.00
CA ALA A 150 -0.94 7.17 -3.96
C ALA A 150 -0.67 8.33 -2.99
N LEU A 151 0.56 8.45 -2.50
CA LEU A 151 0.95 9.53 -1.58
C LEU A 151 0.85 10.91 -2.23
N LEU A 152 1.30 11.07 -3.48
CA LEU A 152 1.18 12.33 -4.21
C LEU A 152 -0.28 12.74 -4.42
N GLU A 153 -1.14 11.81 -4.83
CA GLU A 153 -2.56 12.10 -5.06
C GLU A 153 -3.30 12.45 -3.76
N LEU A 154 -2.96 11.76 -2.65
CA LEU A 154 -3.64 11.93 -1.37
C LEU A 154 -3.02 13.02 -0.48
N ALA A 155 -1.88 13.60 -0.88
CA ALA A 155 -1.22 14.66 -0.11
C ALA A 155 -2.12 15.88 0.12
N THR A 156 -2.93 16.28 -0.84
CA THR A 156 -3.87 17.40 -0.70
C THR A 156 -4.95 17.14 0.35
N SER A 157 -5.39 15.89 0.49
CA SER A 157 -6.34 15.49 1.55
C SER A 157 -5.65 15.32 2.91
N ALA A 158 -4.38 14.89 2.92
CA ALA A 158 -3.58 14.76 4.14
C ALA A 158 -3.21 16.12 4.72
N PHE A 159 -2.88 17.09 3.86
CA PHE A 159 -2.33 18.39 4.20
C PHE A 159 -3.07 19.52 3.47
N PRO A 160 -4.27 19.89 3.91
CA PRO A 160 -5.05 20.96 3.26
C PRO A 160 -4.36 22.33 3.24
N GLN A 161 -3.41 22.57 4.16
CA GLN A 161 -2.65 23.81 4.27
C GLN A 161 -1.29 23.78 3.57
N GLY A 162 -0.95 22.68 2.92
CA GLY A 162 0.31 22.49 2.20
C GLY A 162 1.04 21.22 2.64
N GLN A 163 1.45 20.42 1.65
CA GLN A 163 2.18 19.18 1.90
C GLN A 163 3.60 19.45 2.40
N PRO A 164 4.20 18.53 3.15
CA PRO A 164 5.59 18.64 3.57
C PRO A 164 6.54 18.58 2.35
N ASP A 165 7.68 19.25 2.48
CA ASP A 165 8.74 19.23 1.47
C ASP A 165 9.17 17.80 1.14
N PHE A 166 9.57 17.61 -0.12
CA PHE A 166 10.14 16.33 -0.52
C PHE A 166 11.52 16.13 0.12
N PRO A 167 11.81 14.94 0.66
CA PRO A 167 13.11 14.66 1.22
C PRO A 167 14.19 14.64 0.12
N GLN A 168 15.44 14.93 0.49
CA GLN A 168 16.58 15.00 -0.44
C GLN A 168 16.75 13.76 -1.34
N TRP A 169 16.37 12.59 -0.85
CA TRP A 169 16.46 11.33 -1.60
C TRP A 169 15.33 11.11 -2.61
N TRP A 170 14.29 11.97 -2.61
CA TRP A 170 13.04 11.74 -3.36
C TRP A 170 13.27 11.51 -4.85
N GLU A 171 14.00 12.39 -5.52
CA GLU A 171 14.26 12.27 -6.96
C GLU A 171 15.04 10.98 -7.31
N ALA A 172 16.03 10.63 -6.50
CA ALA A 172 16.83 9.42 -6.73
C ALA A 172 15.99 8.13 -6.62
N VAL A 173 15.00 8.10 -5.72
CA VAL A 173 14.18 6.91 -5.47
C VAL A 173 12.98 6.82 -6.42
N THR A 174 12.42 7.97 -6.84
CA THR A 174 11.22 8.05 -7.68
C THR A 174 11.53 8.19 -9.17
N ALA A 175 12.78 8.50 -9.54
CA ALA A 175 13.21 8.52 -10.95
C ALA A 175 12.87 7.21 -11.64
N ARG A 176 12.25 7.28 -12.81
CA ARG A 176 12.04 6.09 -13.64
C ARG A 176 13.41 5.50 -13.99
N PRO A 177 13.61 4.17 -13.89
CA PRO A 177 14.79 3.55 -14.46
C PRO A 177 14.85 3.99 -15.92
N LYS A 178 15.99 4.55 -16.34
CA LYS A 178 16.25 4.79 -17.77
C LYS A 178 15.99 3.46 -18.48
N ALA A 179 15.10 3.44 -19.47
CA ALA A 179 14.91 2.27 -20.32
C ALA A 179 16.29 1.83 -20.78
N GLN A 180 16.70 0.61 -20.45
CA GLN A 180 17.89 0.02 -21.04
C GLN A 180 17.67 0.08 -22.54
N THR A 181 18.45 0.92 -23.20
CA THR A 181 18.51 0.99 -24.66
C THR A 181 18.73 -0.44 -25.12
N ALA A 182 17.75 -0.97 -25.89
CA ALA A 182 17.89 -2.27 -26.51
C ALA A 182 19.24 -2.30 -27.24
N ALA A 183 20.08 -3.27 -26.90
CA ALA A 183 21.30 -3.52 -27.62
C ALA A 183 20.93 -3.69 -29.11
N ALA A 184 21.63 -2.96 -29.97
CA ALA A 184 21.51 -3.07 -31.40
C ALA A 184 21.69 -4.53 -31.83
N PRO A 185 20.96 -5.00 -32.86
CA PRO A 185 21.23 -6.33 -33.40
C PRO A 185 22.66 -6.36 -33.94
N ILE A 186 23.38 -7.36 -33.53
CA ILE A 186 24.68 -7.71 -34.11
C ILE A 186 24.35 -8.30 -35.49
N GLU A 187 24.83 -7.66 -36.58
CA GLU A 187 24.89 -8.17 -37.92
C GLU A 187 25.72 -9.46 -38.00
#